data_85ec255dde5a7de5c4b98a1cec9be226
#
_entry.id   85ec255dde5a7de5c4b98a1cec9be226
#
_cell.length_a   1.000
_cell.length_b   1.000
_cell.length_c   1.000
_cell.angle_alpha   90.00
_cell.angle_beta   90.00
_cell.angle_gamma   90.00
#
_symmetry.space_group_name_H-M   'P 1'
#
loop_
_entity.id
_entity.type
_entity.pdbx_description
1 polymer ?
#
loop_
_entity_poly.entity_id
_entity_poly.type
_entity_poly.pdbx_seq_one_letter_code
_entity_poly.pdbx_strand_id
1 'polypeptide(L)'
;MVELSNNFDGIYNPFEALKELLEKEKARVLKAISSRGAFSPVDLSAKRPLKIGFAPGDGIGPIVAKAARTIMENLLAVEIAKGKIIVVEIPDLTIEKRIELDLVAPPTSVKVIDQCDVILKMPLETPDMSKYPNVPSANVWMRQHMDLFACVRRIKNDEMGIDWTLFRCNFGTPYQDAKSAGVMEINGRDEYSLCFWPQARIDIERLTHLACLNAKEKNNDFIVLNFKDNVIKPDAAALNWAKAYIDENFPEIDYLGVKPDDFSYTLTQPEKIKAMKGEKTGKTFKLTTMVCNNIVGDMAGDEAGMYVGGIGGVGSANISFSQGMFEAGGGTGVRMMNENRGGFASPVAVVKATAELLGFIGYMEYQKNILAALDELTAANLVPNGGRNGVTCEQATEFLLQKLSK
;
A
#
# COMPACT_ATOMS: atom_id res chain seq x y z
N MET A 1 1.85 -30.15 -34.67
CA MET A 1 2.17 -29.87 -33.27
C MET A 1 3.69 -29.69 -33.24
N VAL A 2 4.17 -28.47 -33.03
CA VAL A 2 5.59 -28.25 -32.77
C VAL A 2 5.81 -28.81 -31.36
N GLU A 3 6.56 -29.91 -31.22
CA GLU A 3 7.09 -30.29 -29.92
C GLU A 3 7.96 -29.14 -29.45
N LEU A 4 7.46 -28.42 -28.45
CA LEU A 4 8.28 -27.52 -27.68
C LEU A 4 9.31 -28.41 -26.98
N SER A 5 10.50 -28.54 -27.59
CA SER A 5 11.61 -29.26 -26.98
C SER A 5 11.84 -28.62 -25.61
N ASN A 6 11.91 -29.45 -24.55
CA ASN A 6 12.21 -29.02 -23.17
C ASN A 6 13.65 -28.52 -22.99
N ASN A 7 14.33 -28.15 -24.03
CA ASN A 7 15.67 -27.57 -24.00
C ASN A 7 15.57 -26.05 -23.88
N PHE A 8 15.17 -25.59 -22.69
CA PHE A 8 15.50 -24.25 -22.25
C PHE A 8 16.91 -24.30 -21.68
N ASP A 9 17.90 -23.93 -22.50
CA ASP A 9 19.33 -23.90 -22.10
C ASP A 9 19.65 -22.77 -21.11
N GLY A 10 18.62 -22.16 -20.51
CA GLY A 10 18.71 -21.05 -19.57
C GLY A 10 18.26 -21.41 -18.16
N ILE A 11 18.60 -20.54 -17.22
CA ILE A 11 18.28 -20.63 -15.77
C ILE A 11 16.76 -20.63 -15.51
N TYR A 12 15.94 -20.16 -16.45
CA TYR A 12 14.50 -19.97 -16.29
C TYR A 12 13.68 -21.04 -17.06
N ASN A 13 12.92 -21.83 -16.30
CA ASN A 13 11.93 -22.76 -16.85
C ASN A 13 10.51 -22.25 -16.56
N PRO A 14 9.77 -21.75 -17.58
CA PRO A 14 8.44 -21.15 -17.37
C PRO A 14 7.41 -22.15 -16.86
N PHE A 15 7.53 -23.43 -17.16
CA PHE A 15 6.57 -24.45 -16.72
C PHE A 15 6.73 -24.75 -15.22
N GLU A 16 7.96 -24.88 -14.73
CA GLU A 16 8.22 -25.06 -13.30
C GLU A 16 7.85 -23.78 -12.53
N ALA A 17 8.20 -22.59 -13.04
CA ALA A 17 7.83 -21.32 -12.43
C ALA A 17 6.31 -21.15 -12.33
N LEU A 18 5.55 -21.53 -13.37
CA LEU A 18 4.08 -21.50 -13.34
C LEU A 18 3.52 -22.51 -12.33
N LYS A 19 4.08 -23.72 -12.28
CA LYS A 19 3.67 -24.76 -11.33
C LYS A 19 3.86 -24.29 -9.88
N GLU A 20 5.04 -23.78 -9.55
CA GLU A 20 5.34 -23.25 -8.22
C GLU A 20 4.41 -22.10 -7.84
N LEU A 21 4.15 -21.15 -8.77
CA LEU A 21 3.21 -20.08 -8.56
C LEU A 21 1.81 -20.60 -8.25
N LEU A 22 1.31 -21.56 -9.03
CA LEU A 22 -0.03 -22.12 -8.85
C LEU A 22 -0.16 -22.88 -7.52
N GLU A 23 0.85 -23.63 -7.10
CA GLU A 23 0.86 -24.36 -5.83
C GLU A 23 0.85 -23.39 -4.65
N LYS A 24 1.71 -22.36 -4.69
CA LYS A 24 1.77 -21.29 -3.66
C LYS A 24 0.45 -20.53 -3.56
N GLU A 25 -0.09 -20.09 -4.71
CA GLU A 25 -1.34 -19.35 -4.76
C GLU A 25 -2.53 -20.18 -4.30
N LYS A 26 -2.59 -21.45 -4.69
CA LYS A 26 -3.63 -22.37 -4.23
C LYS A 26 -3.66 -22.48 -2.71
N ALA A 27 -2.51 -22.65 -2.07
CA ALA A 27 -2.40 -22.74 -0.61
C ALA A 27 -2.87 -21.44 0.06
N ARG A 28 -2.40 -20.28 -0.42
CA ARG A 28 -2.79 -18.95 0.08
C ARG A 28 -4.29 -18.71 -0.09
N VAL A 29 -4.82 -18.96 -1.27
CA VAL A 29 -6.24 -18.74 -1.59
C VAL A 29 -7.14 -19.66 -0.77
N LEU A 30 -6.78 -20.95 -0.57
CA LEU A 30 -7.54 -21.84 0.29
C LEU A 30 -7.58 -21.35 1.74
N LYS A 31 -6.46 -20.83 2.28
CA LYS A 31 -6.43 -20.22 3.60
C LYS A 31 -7.35 -18.99 3.66
N ALA A 32 -7.31 -18.11 2.66
CA ALA A 32 -8.19 -16.95 2.60
C ALA A 32 -9.68 -17.33 2.47
N ILE A 33 -10.01 -18.36 1.68
CA ILE A 33 -11.38 -18.86 1.53
C ILE A 33 -11.94 -19.40 2.85
N SER A 34 -11.12 -20.01 3.69
CA SER A 34 -11.57 -20.51 5.00
C SER A 34 -12.12 -19.42 5.92
N SER A 35 -11.75 -18.16 5.67
CA SER A 35 -12.28 -16.99 6.38
C SER A 35 -13.45 -16.31 5.65
N ARG A 36 -13.93 -16.85 4.52
CA ARG A 36 -15.06 -16.29 3.78
C ARG A 36 -16.31 -16.29 4.65
N GLY A 37 -17.02 -15.16 4.68
CA GLY A 37 -18.20 -14.95 5.53
C GLY A 37 -17.89 -14.28 6.88
N ALA A 38 -16.60 -14.17 7.25
CA ALA A 38 -16.14 -13.44 8.43
C ALA A 38 -15.41 -12.13 8.04
N PHE A 39 -15.88 -11.45 6.98
CA PHE A 39 -15.32 -10.17 6.54
C PHE A 39 -15.75 -9.06 7.47
N SER A 40 -15.09 -8.98 8.62
CA SER A 40 -15.34 -7.94 9.61
C SER A 40 -14.01 -7.41 10.14
N PRO A 41 -13.76 -6.10 10.04
CA PRO A 41 -12.60 -5.50 10.67
C PRO A 41 -12.60 -5.79 12.17
N VAL A 42 -11.46 -6.23 12.68
CA VAL A 42 -11.26 -6.44 14.12
C VAL A 42 -11.06 -5.09 14.80
N ASP A 43 -11.82 -4.83 15.85
CA ASP A 43 -11.60 -3.65 16.67
C ASP A 43 -10.35 -3.84 17.54
N LEU A 44 -9.28 -3.15 17.17
CA LEU A 44 -8.03 -3.15 17.92
C LEU A 44 -8.01 -2.13 19.06
N SER A 45 -9.02 -1.27 19.17
CA SER A 45 -9.06 -0.20 20.18
C SER A 45 -9.07 -0.74 21.63
N ALA A 46 -9.64 -1.92 21.85
CA ALA A 46 -9.70 -2.59 23.14
C ALA A 46 -8.54 -3.58 23.40
N LYS A 47 -7.74 -3.93 22.38
CA LYS A 47 -6.65 -4.92 22.54
C LYS A 47 -5.53 -4.40 23.44
N ARG A 48 -5.15 -5.19 24.47
CA ARG A 48 -4.08 -4.83 25.41
C ARG A 48 -3.27 -6.07 25.84
N PRO A 49 -1.91 -6.02 25.85
CA PRO A 49 -1.15 -4.98 25.19
C PRO A 49 -1.29 -5.04 23.66
N LEU A 50 -1.32 -3.88 23.00
CA LEU A 50 -1.23 -3.77 21.56
C LEU A 50 0.24 -3.58 21.18
N LYS A 51 0.75 -4.37 20.23
CA LYS A 51 2.15 -4.31 19.80
C LYS A 51 2.29 -3.60 18.47
N ILE A 52 3.08 -2.53 18.44
CA ILE A 52 3.42 -1.77 17.25
C ILE A 52 4.86 -2.11 16.85
N GLY A 53 5.04 -2.77 15.71
CA GLY A 53 6.35 -2.96 15.10
C GLY A 53 6.84 -1.67 14.46
N PHE A 54 8.14 -1.37 14.60
CA PHE A 54 8.74 -0.19 14.00
C PHE A 54 9.97 -0.58 13.17
N ALA A 55 9.96 -0.25 11.88
CA ALA A 55 11.07 -0.51 10.95
C ALA A 55 11.63 0.81 10.41
N PRO A 56 12.87 1.21 10.78
CA PRO A 56 13.46 2.48 10.36
C PRO A 56 13.78 2.58 8.87
N GLY A 57 13.88 1.44 8.15
CA GLY A 57 14.07 1.40 6.71
C GLY A 57 15.46 1.79 6.21
N ASP A 58 15.54 2.06 4.90
CA ASP A 58 16.78 2.35 4.18
C ASP A 58 16.84 3.82 3.69
N GLY A 59 18.02 4.27 3.30
CA GLY A 59 18.23 5.59 2.71
C GLY A 59 17.82 6.75 3.64
N ILE A 60 16.82 7.54 3.23
CA ILE A 60 16.25 8.61 4.07
C ILE A 60 15.39 8.06 5.22
N GLY A 61 15.09 6.76 5.19
CA GLY A 61 14.22 6.07 6.15
C GLY A 61 14.54 6.43 7.61
N PRO A 62 15.78 6.25 8.11
CA PRO A 62 16.12 6.55 9.50
C PRO A 62 15.86 8.01 9.90
N ILE A 63 15.97 8.95 8.96
CA ILE A 63 15.75 10.40 9.21
C ILE A 63 14.26 10.66 9.43
N VAL A 64 13.41 10.22 8.50
CA VAL A 64 11.96 10.41 8.61
C VAL A 64 11.34 9.51 9.69
N ALA A 65 11.98 8.36 9.97
CA ALA A 65 11.61 7.47 11.07
C ALA A 65 11.67 8.17 12.44
N LYS A 66 12.72 8.94 12.67
CA LYS A 66 12.87 9.74 13.91
C LYS A 66 11.68 10.65 14.11
N ALA A 67 11.22 11.35 13.04
CA ALA A 67 10.06 12.22 13.08
C ALA A 67 8.77 11.46 13.44
N ALA A 68 8.47 10.41 12.69
CA ALA A 68 7.28 9.59 12.90
C ALA A 68 7.23 8.95 14.30
N ARG A 69 8.36 8.37 14.74
CA ARG A 69 8.48 7.75 16.05
C ARG A 69 8.28 8.75 17.18
N THR A 70 8.94 9.93 17.11
CA THR A 70 8.82 10.97 18.12
C THR A 70 7.37 11.45 18.25
N ILE A 71 6.68 11.69 17.14
CA ILE A 71 5.27 12.10 17.15
C ILE A 71 4.40 10.99 17.75
N MET A 72 4.55 9.74 17.29
CA MET A 72 3.77 8.61 17.77
C MET A 72 3.96 8.36 19.26
N GLU A 73 5.21 8.28 19.73
CA GLU A 73 5.52 8.00 21.13
C GLU A 73 5.09 9.15 22.06
N ASN A 74 5.14 10.41 21.60
CA ASN A 74 4.64 11.57 22.34
C ASN A 74 3.12 11.45 22.56
N LEU A 75 2.36 11.19 21.49
CA LEU A 75 0.90 11.03 21.57
C LEU A 75 0.47 9.81 22.39
N LEU A 76 1.23 8.73 22.34
CA LEU A 76 0.94 7.47 23.04
C LEU A 76 1.67 7.33 24.39
N ALA A 77 2.31 8.39 24.89
CA ALA A 77 3.19 8.33 26.07
C ALA A 77 2.51 7.71 27.30
N VAL A 78 1.25 8.06 27.55
CA VAL A 78 0.47 7.53 28.69
C VAL A 78 0.17 6.03 28.53
N GLU A 79 -0.20 5.61 27.33
CA GLU A 79 -0.52 4.21 27.01
C GLU A 79 0.73 3.33 27.04
N ILE A 80 1.86 3.85 26.57
CA ILE A 80 3.17 3.18 26.62
C ILE A 80 3.62 3.05 28.07
N ALA A 81 3.57 4.12 28.87
CA ALA A 81 3.96 4.10 30.27
C ALA A 81 3.11 3.10 31.11
N LYS A 82 1.84 2.91 30.74
CA LYS A 82 0.93 1.94 31.38
C LYS A 82 1.08 0.50 30.83
N GLY A 83 1.99 0.27 29.89
CA GLY A 83 2.17 -1.03 29.25
C GLY A 83 0.98 -1.47 28.36
N LYS A 84 0.07 -0.57 28.01
CA LYS A 84 -1.07 -0.87 27.14
C LYS A 84 -0.67 -0.92 25.66
N ILE A 85 0.36 -0.18 25.30
CA ILE A 85 0.99 -0.19 23.98
C ILE A 85 2.48 -0.50 24.16
N ILE A 86 2.99 -1.39 23.33
CA ILE A 86 4.40 -1.76 23.28
C ILE A 86 4.92 -1.48 21.88
N VAL A 87 5.90 -0.59 21.76
CA VAL A 87 6.60 -0.33 20.48
C VAL A 87 7.86 -1.20 20.45
N VAL A 88 7.98 -2.02 19.40
CA VAL A 88 9.08 -2.96 19.21
C VAL A 88 9.79 -2.65 17.91
N GLU A 89 11.11 -2.45 17.96
CA GLU A 89 11.91 -2.29 16.74
C GLU A 89 12.06 -3.63 16.01
N ILE A 90 11.86 -3.62 14.70
CA ILE A 90 12.07 -4.79 13.84
C ILE A 90 13.56 -4.77 13.42
N PRO A 91 14.37 -5.73 13.88
CA PRO A 91 15.79 -5.76 13.61
C PRO A 91 16.09 -6.26 12.20
N ASP A 92 17.31 -6.05 11.72
CA ASP A 92 17.94 -6.72 10.57
C ASP A 92 17.19 -6.59 9.21
N LEU A 93 16.28 -5.62 9.06
CA LEU A 93 15.44 -5.49 7.86
C LEU A 93 16.04 -4.54 6.79
N THR A 94 17.20 -3.93 7.05
CA THR A 94 17.88 -3.06 6.09
C THR A 94 18.40 -3.83 4.89
N ILE A 95 18.58 -3.14 3.75
CA ILE A 95 19.07 -3.75 2.51
C ILE A 95 20.42 -4.42 2.68
N GLU A 96 21.37 -3.79 3.41
CA GLU A 96 22.69 -4.32 3.65
C GLU A 96 22.62 -5.64 4.41
N LYS A 97 21.77 -5.70 5.46
CA LYS A 97 21.65 -6.90 6.28
C LYS A 97 20.95 -8.04 5.53
N ARG A 98 19.96 -7.73 4.72
CA ARG A 98 19.28 -8.70 3.87
C ARG A 98 20.21 -9.29 2.81
N ILE A 99 21.07 -8.47 2.20
CA ILE A 99 22.09 -8.92 1.25
C ILE A 99 23.15 -9.76 1.95
N GLU A 100 23.65 -9.33 3.11
CA GLU A 100 24.63 -10.08 3.90
C GLU A 100 24.16 -11.50 4.24
N LEU A 101 22.88 -11.64 4.57
CA LEU A 101 22.26 -12.92 4.95
C LEU A 101 21.67 -13.70 3.77
N ASP A 102 21.65 -13.12 2.58
CA ASP A 102 21.00 -13.66 1.37
C ASP A 102 19.52 -14.04 1.61
N LEU A 103 18.77 -13.21 2.35
CA LEU A 103 17.39 -13.44 2.73
C LEU A 103 16.52 -12.20 2.46
N VAL A 104 15.29 -12.41 2.01
CA VAL A 104 14.29 -11.33 1.88
C VAL A 104 13.88 -10.76 3.23
N ALA A 105 13.79 -11.61 4.25
CA ALA A 105 13.51 -11.23 5.64
C ALA A 105 14.25 -12.17 6.59
N PRO A 106 15.19 -11.65 7.38
CA PRO A 106 15.91 -12.45 8.38
C PRO A 106 14.98 -13.05 9.44
N PRO A 107 15.28 -14.24 10.00
CA PRO A 107 14.45 -14.88 11.03
C PRO A 107 14.20 -14.03 12.27
N THR A 108 15.16 -13.17 12.63
CA THR A 108 15.03 -12.19 13.72
C THR A 108 13.93 -11.17 13.45
N SER A 109 13.87 -10.65 12.22
CA SER A 109 12.80 -9.74 11.76
C SER A 109 11.46 -10.45 11.73
N VAL A 110 11.39 -11.66 11.15
CA VAL A 110 10.15 -12.45 11.05
C VAL A 110 9.55 -12.70 12.42
N LYS A 111 10.37 -13.12 13.40
CA LYS A 111 9.94 -13.37 14.78
C LYS A 111 9.28 -12.15 15.43
N VAL A 112 9.77 -10.95 15.15
CA VAL A 112 9.19 -9.70 15.69
C VAL A 112 7.92 -9.35 14.93
N ILE A 113 7.95 -9.42 13.59
CA ILE A 113 6.78 -9.15 12.72
C ILE A 113 5.59 -10.00 13.13
N ASP A 114 5.79 -11.31 13.37
CA ASP A 114 4.73 -12.26 13.76
C ASP A 114 4.07 -11.93 15.11
N GLN A 115 4.74 -11.13 15.93
CA GLN A 115 4.20 -10.72 17.24
C GLN A 115 3.50 -9.37 17.21
N CYS A 116 3.59 -8.62 16.09
CA CYS A 116 3.04 -7.29 15.97
C CYS A 116 1.58 -7.33 15.49
N ASP A 117 0.77 -6.44 16.05
CA ASP A 117 -0.61 -6.22 15.58
C ASP A 117 -0.64 -5.26 14.40
N VAL A 118 0.20 -4.24 14.46
CA VAL A 118 0.40 -3.26 13.39
C VAL A 118 1.88 -2.92 13.27
N ILE A 119 2.28 -2.44 12.10
CA ILE A 119 3.66 -2.04 11.82
C ILE A 119 3.68 -0.64 11.22
N LEU A 120 4.53 0.23 11.75
CA LEU A 120 4.95 1.48 11.11
C LEU A 120 6.33 1.27 10.47
N LYS A 121 6.39 1.35 9.15
CA LYS A 121 7.57 1.01 8.38
C LYS A 121 8.00 2.18 7.48
N MET A 122 9.28 2.46 7.47
CA MET A 122 9.89 3.38 6.52
C MET A 122 10.23 2.66 5.20
N PRO A 123 10.56 3.39 4.13
CA PRO A 123 10.91 2.79 2.84
C PRO A 123 12.02 1.75 2.97
N LEU A 124 11.80 0.57 2.38
CA LEU A 124 12.80 -0.50 2.26
C LEU A 124 13.25 -0.60 0.81
N GLU A 125 14.55 -0.66 0.59
CA GLU A 125 15.14 -0.77 -0.73
C GLU A 125 14.95 -2.18 -1.31
N THR A 126 14.72 -2.24 -2.61
CA THR A 126 14.69 -3.51 -3.35
C THR A 126 15.97 -3.57 -4.18
N PRO A 127 16.85 -4.57 -3.96
CA PRO A 127 18.08 -4.67 -4.71
C PRO A 127 17.86 -5.13 -6.15
N ASP A 128 18.89 -5.02 -6.96
CA ASP A 128 18.91 -5.58 -8.31
C ASP A 128 18.75 -7.11 -8.25
N MET A 129 17.61 -7.61 -8.71
CA MET A 129 17.26 -9.03 -8.67
C MET A 129 18.19 -9.90 -9.51
N SER A 130 18.87 -9.35 -10.51
CA SER A 130 19.87 -10.11 -11.30
C SER A 130 21.12 -10.43 -10.49
N LYS A 131 21.44 -9.59 -9.50
CA LYS A 131 22.61 -9.77 -8.60
C LYS A 131 22.24 -10.51 -7.31
N TYR A 132 21.02 -10.29 -6.81
CA TYR A 132 20.55 -10.78 -5.52
C TYR A 132 19.20 -11.50 -5.65
N PRO A 133 19.14 -12.64 -6.35
CA PRO A 133 17.86 -13.31 -6.68
C PRO A 133 17.11 -13.83 -5.43
N ASN A 134 17.80 -14.07 -4.32
CA ASN A 134 17.20 -14.52 -3.07
C ASN A 134 16.72 -13.38 -2.18
N VAL A 135 16.96 -12.12 -2.57
CA VAL A 135 16.60 -10.92 -1.82
C VAL A 135 15.56 -10.08 -2.60
N PRO A 136 14.37 -10.62 -2.88
CA PRO A 136 13.30 -9.87 -3.56
C PRO A 136 12.79 -8.71 -2.67
N SER A 137 11.76 -8.02 -3.14
CA SER A 137 11.18 -6.90 -2.40
C SER A 137 10.65 -7.34 -1.03
N ALA A 138 11.23 -6.82 0.05
CA ALA A 138 10.73 -7.03 1.41
C ALA A 138 9.33 -6.42 1.59
N ASN A 139 8.99 -5.35 0.85
CA ASN A 139 7.67 -4.74 0.88
C ASN A 139 6.60 -5.73 0.40
N VAL A 140 6.84 -6.41 -0.74
CA VAL A 140 5.94 -7.42 -1.28
C VAL A 140 5.86 -8.63 -0.35
N TRP A 141 7.01 -9.08 0.17
CA TRP A 141 7.07 -10.20 1.10
C TRP A 141 6.24 -9.93 2.37
N MET A 142 6.39 -8.77 3.01
CA MET A 142 5.63 -8.41 4.22
C MET A 142 4.12 -8.39 3.96
N ARG A 143 3.68 -7.83 2.82
CA ARG A 143 2.25 -7.83 2.45
C ARG A 143 1.70 -9.25 2.33
N GLN A 144 2.47 -10.16 1.72
CA GLN A 144 2.08 -11.58 1.58
C GLN A 144 2.12 -12.32 2.92
N HIS A 145 3.19 -12.14 3.70
CA HIS A 145 3.40 -12.82 4.97
C HIS A 145 2.32 -12.51 6.01
N MET A 146 1.92 -11.23 6.09
CA MET A 146 0.89 -10.75 7.00
C MET A 146 -0.54 -10.80 6.40
N ASP A 147 -0.73 -11.35 5.21
CA ASP A 147 -2.00 -11.36 4.47
C ASP A 147 -2.66 -9.98 4.32
N LEU A 148 -1.87 -8.93 4.09
CA LEU A 148 -2.35 -7.56 3.90
C LEU A 148 -2.89 -7.39 2.49
N PHE A 149 -4.13 -7.76 2.25
CA PHE A 149 -4.71 -7.82 0.90
C PHE A 149 -5.07 -6.46 0.30
N ALA A 150 -5.21 -5.42 1.11
CA ALA A 150 -5.60 -4.09 0.67
C ALA A 150 -4.48 -3.06 0.93
N CYS A 151 -4.07 -2.32 -0.10
CA CYS A 151 -3.35 -1.07 0.07
C CYS A 151 -4.35 0.09 -0.08
N VAL A 152 -4.49 0.89 0.96
CA VAL A 152 -5.43 2.01 1.01
C VAL A 152 -4.64 3.31 0.96
N ARG A 153 -4.98 4.17 0.01
CA ARG A 153 -4.42 5.52 -0.13
C ARG A 153 -5.53 6.56 -0.05
N ARG A 154 -5.39 7.52 0.86
CA ARG A 154 -6.34 8.64 1.00
C ARG A 154 -5.76 9.88 0.36
N ILE A 155 -6.51 10.46 -0.57
CA ILE A 155 -6.16 11.67 -1.32
C ILE A 155 -7.19 12.73 -0.97
N LYS A 156 -6.79 13.74 -0.21
CA LYS A 156 -7.68 14.83 0.20
C LYS A 156 -7.08 16.18 -0.21
N ASN A 157 -7.88 16.95 -0.95
CA ASN A 157 -7.57 18.32 -1.32
C ASN A 157 -8.87 19.14 -1.25
N ASP A 158 -9.03 19.88 -0.18
CA ASP A 158 -10.28 20.61 0.10
C ASP A 158 -10.50 21.77 -0.89
N GLU A 159 -9.46 22.42 -1.39
CA GLU A 159 -9.56 23.50 -2.39
C GLU A 159 -10.13 22.99 -3.71
N MET A 160 -9.77 21.76 -4.10
CA MET A 160 -10.27 21.11 -5.31
C MET A 160 -11.56 20.31 -5.05
N GLY A 161 -11.98 20.19 -3.80
CA GLY A 161 -13.11 19.36 -3.39
C GLY A 161 -12.87 17.85 -3.61
N ILE A 162 -11.62 17.41 -3.47
CA ILE A 162 -11.18 16.02 -3.61
C ILE A 162 -11.15 15.37 -2.22
N ASP A 163 -11.80 14.20 -2.11
CA ASP A 163 -11.72 13.32 -0.96
C ASP A 163 -11.89 11.88 -1.45
N TRP A 164 -10.80 11.30 -1.94
CA TRP A 164 -10.78 9.97 -2.52
C TRP A 164 -10.11 8.96 -1.60
N THR A 165 -10.63 7.75 -1.58
CA THR A 165 -9.98 6.59 -0.99
C THR A 165 -9.81 5.52 -2.07
N LEU A 166 -8.56 5.19 -2.37
CA LEU A 166 -8.19 4.20 -3.36
C LEU A 166 -7.85 2.89 -2.64
N PHE A 167 -8.56 1.83 -3.00
CA PHE A 167 -8.35 0.46 -2.55
C PHE A 167 -7.65 -0.33 -3.65
N ARG A 168 -6.35 -0.58 -3.48
CA ARG A 168 -5.51 -1.37 -4.38
C ARG A 168 -5.39 -2.78 -3.81
N CYS A 169 -5.63 -3.79 -4.62
CA CYS A 169 -5.31 -5.16 -4.24
C CYS A 169 -3.79 -5.34 -4.12
N ASN A 170 -3.30 -5.82 -3.00
CA ASN A 170 -1.87 -6.10 -2.82
C ASN A 170 -1.43 -7.43 -3.43
N PHE A 171 -2.39 -8.24 -3.87
CA PHE A 171 -2.15 -9.55 -4.47
C PHE A 171 -2.52 -9.56 -5.95
N GLY A 172 -2.07 -10.59 -6.63
CA GLY A 172 -2.30 -10.72 -8.06
C GLY A 172 -1.41 -9.80 -8.91
N THR A 173 -1.62 -9.88 -10.22
CA THR A 173 -0.82 -9.26 -11.28
C THR A 173 0.65 -9.70 -11.27
N PRO A 174 1.50 -9.26 -12.21
CA PRO A 174 2.92 -9.58 -12.21
C PRO A 174 3.70 -9.16 -10.96
N TYR A 175 3.15 -8.25 -10.14
CA TYR A 175 3.81 -7.76 -8.93
C TYR A 175 3.83 -8.79 -7.79
N GLN A 176 2.97 -9.80 -7.84
CA GLN A 176 2.83 -10.73 -6.73
C GLN A 176 4.04 -11.66 -6.58
N ASP A 177 4.62 -12.11 -7.67
CA ASP A 177 5.74 -13.04 -7.63
C ASP A 177 6.73 -12.78 -8.75
N ALA A 178 7.74 -11.96 -8.45
CA ALA A 178 8.82 -11.66 -9.39
C ALA A 178 9.65 -12.89 -9.77
N LYS A 179 9.62 -13.97 -8.95
CA LYS A 179 10.34 -15.22 -9.24
C LYS A 179 9.69 -16.02 -10.37
N SER A 180 8.38 -15.82 -10.57
CA SER A 180 7.66 -16.49 -11.68
C SER A 180 7.87 -15.81 -13.02
N ALA A 181 8.42 -14.60 -13.03
CA ALA A 181 8.82 -13.89 -14.23
C ALA A 181 10.25 -14.26 -14.63
N GLY A 182 10.53 -14.27 -15.91
CA GLY A 182 11.87 -14.57 -16.38
C GLY A 182 12.06 -14.34 -17.86
N VAL A 183 13.30 -14.51 -18.30
CA VAL A 183 13.71 -14.35 -19.69
C VAL A 183 14.08 -15.73 -20.25
N MET A 184 13.57 -16.04 -21.42
CA MET A 184 13.88 -17.26 -22.15
C MET A 184 14.89 -16.93 -23.25
N GLU A 185 15.96 -17.73 -23.25
CA GLU A 185 16.98 -17.67 -24.30
C GLU A 185 16.62 -18.57 -25.48
N ILE A 186 16.90 -18.10 -26.68
CA ILE A 186 16.87 -18.88 -27.91
C ILE A 186 18.20 -18.63 -28.64
N ASN A 187 18.95 -19.71 -28.90
CA ASN A 187 20.28 -19.64 -29.53
C ASN A 187 21.25 -18.69 -28.79
N GLY A 188 21.23 -18.68 -27.47
CA GLY A 188 22.11 -17.85 -26.63
C GLY A 188 21.77 -16.36 -26.63
N ARG A 189 20.54 -15.99 -26.98
CA ARG A 189 20.02 -14.62 -26.88
C ARG A 189 18.70 -14.59 -26.14
N ASP A 190 18.52 -13.57 -25.32
CA ASP A 190 17.25 -13.23 -24.68
C ASP A 190 16.22 -12.85 -25.74
N GLU A 191 15.23 -13.70 -25.99
CA GLU A 191 14.24 -13.46 -27.04
C GLU A 191 12.82 -13.25 -26.48
N TYR A 192 12.50 -13.80 -25.28
CA TYR A 192 11.21 -13.62 -24.65
C TYR A 192 11.36 -13.26 -23.17
N SER A 193 10.60 -12.27 -22.72
CA SER A 193 10.36 -12.01 -21.30
C SER A 193 8.93 -12.39 -20.96
N LEU A 194 8.74 -13.23 -19.96
CA LEU A 194 7.46 -13.78 -19.55
C LEU A 194 7.12 -13.38 -18.12
N CYS A 195 5.85 -13.12 -17.87
CA CYS A 195 5.29 -13.01 -16.52
C CYS A 195 3.86 -13.55 -16.51
N PHE A 196 3.38 -13.92 -15.33
CA PHE A 196 2.00 -14.38 -15.13
C PHE A 196 1.16 -13.27 -14.52
N TRP A 197 -0.15 -13.28 -14.83
CA TRP A 197 -1.13 -12.32 -14.30
C TRP A 197 -2.19 -13.05 -13.48
N PRO A 198 -1.86 -13.55 -12.28
CA PRO A 198 -2.85 -14.19 -11.43
C PRO A 198 -3.80 -13.17 -10.81
N GLN A 199 -5.06 -13.58 -10.59
CA GLN A 199 -6.06 -12.86 -9.79
C GLN A 199 -6.87 -13.87 -9.01
N ALA A 200 -7.10 -13.64 -7.73
CA ALA A 200 -7.92 -14.52 -6.90
C ALA A 200 -9.23 -13.83 -6.51
N ARG A 201 -10.35 -14.50 -6.72
CA ARG A 201 -11.69 -13.99 -6.42
C ARG A 201 -11.81 -13.53 -4.97
N ILE A 202 -11.31 -14.32 -4.03
CA ILE A 202 -11.39 -14.00 -2.59
C ILE A 202 -10.69 -12.68 -2.24
N ASP A 203 -9.59 -12.33 -2.92
CA ASP A 203 -8.86 -11.09 -2.65
C ASP A 203 -9.65 -9.87 -3.15
N ILE A 204 -10.30 -10.00 -4.31
CA ILE A 204 -11.16 -8.95 -4.86
C ILE A 204 -12.42 -8.79 -3.98
N GLU A 205 -13.03 -9.87 -3.50
CA GLU A 205 -14.18 -9.82 -2.60
C GLU A 205 -13.83 -9.11 -1.28
N ARG A 206 -12.70 -9.48 -0.64
CA ARG A 206 -12.23 -8.83 0.60
C ARG A 206 -11.94 -7.35 0.41
N LEU A 207 -11.29 -7.00 -0.69
CA LEU A 207 -10.98 -5.61 -1.05
C LEU A 207 -12.25 -4.79 -1.28
N THR A 208 -13.18 -5.36 -2.06
CA THR A 208 -14.46 -4.73 -2.38
C THR A 208 -15.30 -4.52 -1.10
N HIS A 209 -15.27 -5.49 -0.18
CA HIS A 209 -15.94 -5.35 1.12
C HIS A 209 -15.46 -4.11 1.88
N LEU A 210 -14.15 -3.93 2.04
CA LEU A 210 -13.59 -2.74 2.71
C LEU A 210 -13.95 -1.44 1.99
N ALA A 211 -13.96 -1.46 0.66
CA ALA A 211 -14.36 -0.30 -0.13
C ALA A 211 -15.84 0.04 0.06
N CYS A 212 -16.72 -0.95 0.16
CA CYS A 212 -18.14 -0.75 0.46
C CYS A 212 -18.34 -0.13 1.85
N LEU A 213 -17.63 -0.61 2.86
CA LEU A 213 -17.68 -0.01 4.20
C LEU A 213 -17.23 1.46 4.17
N ASN A 214 -16.15 1.76 3.43
CA ASN A 214 -15.67 3.14 3.28
C ASN A 214 -16.66 4.05 2.53
N ALA A 215 -17.32 3.55 1.49
CA ALA A 215 -18.35 4.30 0.76
C ALA A 215 -19.51 4.67 1.69
N LYS A 216 -19.96 3.73 2.52
CA LYS A 216 -20.99 3.97 3.55
C LYS A 216 -20.54 5.00 4.59
N GLU A 217 -19.31 4.90 5.10
CA GLU A 217 -18.73 5.86 6.05
C GLU A 217 -18.72 7.28 5.46
N LYS A 218 -18.47 7.40 4.15
CA LYS A 218 -18.51 8.68 3.43
C LYS A 218 -19.91 9.14 3.02
N ASN A 219 -20.96 8.40 3.38
CA ASN A 219 -22.32 8.67 2.94
C ASN A 219 -22.44 8.81 1.41
N ASN A 220 -21.72 8.00 0.67
CA ASN A 220 -21.74 7.99 -0.79
C ASN A 220 -21.82 6.55 -1.29
N ASP A 221 -23.03 6.08 -1.51
CA ASP A 221 -23.32 4.69 -1.92
C ASP A 221 -22.90 4.42 -3.37
N PHE A 222 -21.61 4.69 -3.68
CA PHE A 222 -21.04 4.55 -5.02
C PHE A 222 -19.56 4.19 -5.00
N ILE A 223 -19.18 3.25 -5.87
CA ILE A 223 -17.78 2.79 -6.01
C ILE A 223 -17.38 2.76 -7.49
N VAL A 224 -16.18 3.27 -7.78
CA VAL A 224 -15.54 3.11 -9.09
C VAL A 224 -14.69 1.83 -9.07
N LEU A 225 -14.90 0.96 -10.05
CA LEU A 225 -14.19 -0.30 -10.26
C LEU A 225 -13.25 -0.14 -11.46
N ASN A 226 -11.95 0.04 -11.20
CA ASN A 226 -10.95 0.39 -12.21
C ASN A 226 -10.12 -0.84 -12.59
N PHE A 227 -10.49 -1.47 -13.72
CA PHE A 227 -9.88 -2.69 -14.25
C PHE A 227 -9.75 -2.63 -15.78
N LYS A 228 -8.66 -3.19 -16.33
CA LYS A 228 -8.45 -3.24 -17.80
C LYS A 228 -9.19 -4.44 -18.43
N ASP A 229 -10.50 -4.44 -18.30
CA ASP A 229 -11.41 -5.55 -18.62
C ASP A 229 -11.51 -5.93 -20.10
N ASN A 230 -11.20 -5.00 -21.01
CA ASN A 230 -11.38 -5.19 -22.46
C ASN A 230 -10.30 -6.08 -23.12
N VAL A 231 -9.09 -6.17 -22.53
CA VAL A 231 -7.96 -6.92 -23.10
C VAL A 231 -7.32 -7.89 -22.11
N ILE A 232 -7.45 -7.66 -20.79
CA ILE A 232 -6.87 -8.50 -19.75
C ILE A 232 -7.97 -9.36 -19.12
N LYS A 233 -8.04 -10.65 -19.52
CA LYS A 233 -9.08 -11.57 -19.02
C LYS A 233 -9.14 -11.69 -17.48
N PRO A 234 -8.02 -11.79 -16.74
CA PRO A 234 -8.06 -11.73 -15.29
C PRO A 234 -8.70 -10.47 -14.72
N ASP A 235 -8.51 -9.32 -15.35
CA ASP A 235 -9.14 -8.06 -14.93
C ASP A 235 -10.64 -8.04 -15.21
N ALA A 236 -11.07 -8.61 -16.35
CA ALA A 236 -12.50 -8.78 -16.64
C ALA A 236 -13.18 -9.69 -15.60
N ALA A 237 -12.50 -10.77 -15.18
CA ALA A 237 -12.98 -11.62 -14.11
C ALA A 237 -13.07 -10.88 -12.78
N ALA A 238 -12.04 -10.10 -12.41
CA ALA A 238 -11.99 -9.30 -11.19
C ALA A 238 -13.11 -8.26 -11.13
N LEU A 239 -13.36 -7.54 -12.24
CA LEU A 239 -14.49 -6.60 -12.36
C LEU A 239 -15.83 -7.29 -12.10
N ASN A 240 -16.05 -8.45 -12.72
CA ASN A 240 -17.29 -9.21 -12.56
C ASN A 240 -17.46 -9.75 -11.13
N TRP A 241 -16.37 -10.20 -10.47
CA TRP A 241 -16.42 -10.64 -9.08
C TRP A 241 -16.74 -9.50 -8.12
N ALA A 242 -16.16 -8.31 -8.35
CA ALA A 242 -16.46 -7.12 -7.54
C ALA A 242 -17.93 -6.71 -7.68
N LYS A 243 -18.45 -6.64 -8.92
CA LYS A 243 -19.86 -6.32 -9.16
C LYS A 243 -20.80 -7.32 -8.49
N ALA A 244 -20.58 -8.63 -8.70
CA ALA A 244 -21.39 -9.68 -8.09
C ALA A 244 -21.35 -9.62 -6.56
N TYR A 245 -20.17 -9.33 -5.97
CA TYR A 245 -20.03 -9.18 -4.53
C TYR A 245 -20.85 -7.99 -3.98
N ILE A 246 -20.81 -6.84 -4.67
CA ILE A 246 -21.60 -5.67 -4.29
C ILE A 246 -23.09 -5.99 -4.39
N ASP A 247 -23.55 -6.60 -5.49
CA ASP A 247 -24.96 -6.92 -5.71
C ASP A 247 -25.52 -7.87 -4.64
N GLU A 248 -24.70 -8.83 -4.18
CA GLU A 248 -25.08 -9.81 -3.17
C GLU A 248 -25.04 -9.25 -1.74
N ASN A 249 -24.02 -8.46 -1.39
CA ASN A 249 -23.74 -8.09 0.01
C ASN A 249 -24.03 -6.62 0.34
N PHE A 250 -24.10 -5.73 -0.68
CA PHE A 250 -24.30 -4.29 -0.55
C PHE A 250 -25.22 -3.78 -1.68
N PRO A 251 -26.46 -4.31 -1.78
CA PRO A 251 -27.34 -4.02 -2.93
C PRO A 251 -27.69 -2.53 -3.08
N GLU A 252 -27.58 -1.75 -2.02
CA GLU A 252 -27.78 -0.29 -2.03
C GLU A 252 -26.64 0.47 -2.69
N ILE A 253 -25.43 -0.08 -2.77
CA ILE A 253 -24.26 0.57 -3.39
C ILE A 253 -24.33 0.40 -4.90
N ASP A 254 -24.24 1.53 -5.62
CA ASP A 254 -24.06 1.56 -7.07
C ASP A 254 -22.57 1.53 -7.44
N TYR A 255 -22.27 1.24 -8.68
CA TYR A 255 -20.89 1.18 -9.16
C TYR A 255 -20.76 1.66 -10.60
N LEU A 256 -19.53 1.94 -11.00
CA LEU A 256 -19.14 2.19 -12.39
C LEU A 256 -17.82 1.45 -12.69
N GLY A 257 -17.84 0.55 -13.67
CA GLY A 257 -16.62 -0.01 -14.24
C GLY A 257 -15.94 1.00 -15.15
N VAL A 258 -14.67 1.28 -14.89
CA VAL A 258 -13.85 2.16 -15.73
C VAL A 258 -12.57 1.45 -16.14
N LYS A 259 -12.03 1.82 -17.30
CA LYS A 259 -10.70 1.37 -17.72
C LYS A 259 -9.62 2.30 -17.20
N PRO A 260 -8.40 1.83 -16.92
CA PRO A 260 -7.32 2.67 -16.42
C PRO A 260 -7.02 3.88 -17.29
N ASP A 261 -7.00 3.71 -18.61
CA ASP A 261 -6.80 4.80 -19.58
C ASP A 261 -7.92 5.86 -19.52
N ASP A 262 -9.18 5.42 -19.43
CA ASP A 262 -10.33 6.34 -19.27
C ASP A 262 -10.28 7.04 -17.91
N PHE A 263 -9.81 6.35 -16.86
CA PHE A 263 -9.66 6.93 -15.53
C PHE A 263 -8.55 7.98 -15.49
N SER A 264 -7.35 7.68 -16.03
CA SER A 264 -6.25 8.64 -16.12
C SER A 264 -6.67 9.90 -16.90
N TYR A 265 -7.39 9.72 -18.02
CA TYR A 265 -7.96 10.85 -18.77
C TYR A 265 -8.96 11.64 -17.92
N THR A 266 -9.79 10.96 -17.15
CA THR A 266 -10.78 11.60 -16.27
C THR A 266 -10.12 12.41 -15.15
N LEU A 267 -8.98 11.94 -14.60
CA LEU A 267 -8.22 12.69 -13.59
C LEU A 267 -7.77 14.07 -14.07
N THR A 268 -7.52 14.23 -15.39
CA THR A 268 -7.18 15.55 -15.97
C THR A 268 -8.37 16.50 -16.11
N GLN A 269 -9.60 16.03 -15.84
CA GLN A 269 -10.85 16.77 -15.99
C GLN A 269 -11.70 16.66 -14.73
N PRO A 270 -11.41 17.49 -13.70
CA PRO A 270 -12.05 17.39 -12.39
C PRO A 270 -13.58 17.43 -12.41
N GLU A 271 -14.19 18.10 -13.39
CA GLU A 271 -15.65 18.15 -13.55
C GLU A 271 -16.26 16.79 -13.89
N LYS A 272 -15.56 15.93 -14.61
CA LYS A 272 -15.99 14.56 -14.93
C LYS A 272 -15.97 13.65 -13.72
N ILE A 273 -15.02 13.85 -12.80
CA ILE A 273 -14.91 13.09 -11.55
C ILE A 273 -16.08 13.38 -10.62
N LYS A 274 -16.66 14.60 -10.71
CA LYS A 274 -17.78 15.04 -9.90
C LYS A 274 -19.14 14.54 -10.40
N ALA A 275 -19.19 13.94 -11.59
CA ALA A 275 -20.45 13.59 -12.28
C ALA A 275 -20.38 12.20 -12.94
N MET A 276 -20.04 11.16 -12.15
CA MET A 276 -20.02 9.77 -12.62
C MET A 276 -21.40 9.15 -12.52
N LYS A 277 -21.85 8.44 -13.56
CA LYS A 277 -23.16 7.76 -13.57
C LYS A 277 -23.01 6.32 -13.12
N GLY A 278 -23.75 5.93 -12.09
CA GLY A 278 -23.84 4.55 -11.64
C GLY A 278 -24.52 3.65 -12.69
N GLU A 279 -24.02 2.43 -12.82
CA GLU A 279 -24.56 1.44 -13.79
C GLU A 279 -25.93 0.89 -13.38
N LYS A 280 -26.21 0.76 -12.07
CA LYS A 280 -27.46 0.18 -11.56
C LYS A 280 -28.62 1.17 -11.64
N THR A 281 -28.38 2.41 -11.21
CA THR A 281 -29.47 3.39 -11.03
C THR A 281 -29.46 4.50 -12.07
N GLY A 282 -28.38 4.70 -12.80
CA GLY A 282 -28.17 5.85 -13.69
C GLY A 282 -28.05 7.20 -12.97
N LYS A 283 -28.04 7.21 -11.63
CA LYS A 283 -27.84 8.42 -10.82
C LYS A 283 -26.41 8.94 -10.99
N THR A 284 -26.26 10.24 -10.78
CA THR A 284 -24.95 10.90 -10.80
C THR A 284 -24.34 10.91 -9.41
N PHE A 285 -23.10 10.49 -9.31
CA PHE A 285 -22.32 10.41 -8.09
C PHE A 285 -21.02 11.16 -8.21
N LYS A 286 -20.42 11.55 -7.08
CA LYS A 286 -19.06 12.03 -6.97
C LYS A 286 -18.14 10.84 -6.70
N LEU A 287 -16.93 10.85 -7.29
CA LEU A 287 -15.90 9.88 -6.90
C LEU A 287 -15.46 10.12 -5.45
N THR A 288 -15.58 9.09 -4.62
CA THR A 288 -15.01 9.06 -3.27
C THR A 288 -14.25 7.77 -2.99
N THR A 289 -14.64 6.67 -3.62
CA THR A 289 -14.08 5.34 -3.36
C THR A 289 -13.80 4.62 -4.67
N MET A 290 -12.60 4.06 -4.80
CA MET A 290 -12.16 3.32 -5.98
C MET A 290 -11.52 2.00 -5.59
N VAL A 291 -11.79 0.95 -6.36
CA VAL A 291 -11.18 -0.39 -6.26
C VAL A 291 -10.37 -0.69 -7.52
N CYS A 292 -9.17 -1.20 -7.36
CA CYS A 292 -8.28 -1.56 -8.47
C CYS A 292 -7.52 -2.86 -8.18
N ASN A 293 -7.01 -3.51 -9.24
CA ASN A 293 -5.98 -4.53 -9.09
C ASN A 293 -4.64 -3.95 -8.61
N ASN A 294 -3.63 -4.80 -8.47
CA ASN A 294 -2.33 -4.40 -7.91
C ASN A 294 -1.61 -3.35 -8.79
N ILE A 295 -1.42 -3.61 -10.09
CA ILE A 295 -0.65 -2.73 -10.97
C ILE A 295 -1.41 -1.44 -11.32
N VAL A 296 -2.70 -1.56 -11.62
CA VAL A 296 -3.56 -0.40 -11.93
C VAL A 296 -3.64 0.53 -10.72
N GLY A 297 -3.81 -0.04 -9.51
CA GLY A 297 -3.91 0.74 -8.29
C GLY A 297 -2.60 1.40 -7.87
N ASP A 298 -1.45 0.85 -8.29
CA ASP A 298 -0.15 1.49 -8.10
C ASP A 298 -0.07 2.77 -8.91
N MET A 299 -0.32 2.66 -10.21
CA MET A 299 -0.28 3.79 -11.14
C MET A 299 -1.33 4.86 -10.79
N ALA A 300 -2.59 4.45 -10.62
CA ALA A 300 -3.68 5.37 -10.29
C ALA A 300 -3.46 6.08 -8.94
N GLY A 301 -2.84 5.41 -7.97
CA GLY A 301 -2.51 6.00 -6.69
C GLY A 301 -1.42 7.06 -6.78
N ASP A 302 -0.43 6.88 -7.66
CA ASP A 302 0.63 7.84 -7.90
C ASP A 302 0.11 9.03 -8.72
N GLU A 303 -0.72 8.79 -9.76
CA GLU A 303 -1.40 9.85 -10.51
C GLU A 303 -2.29 10.71 -9.59
N ALA A 304 -3.14 10.09 -8.77
CA ALA A 304 -3.98 10.80 -7.81
C ALA A 304 -3.15 11.55 -6.76
N GLY A 305 -1.97 11.05 -6.41
CA GLY A 305 -1.02 11.70 -5.49
C GLY A 305 -0.58 13.09 -5.96
N MET A 306 -0.63 13.38 -7.26
CA MET A 306 -0.29 14.71 -7.80
C MET A 306 -1.17 15.83 -7.24
N TYR A 307 -2.40 15.52 -6.85
CA TYR A 307 -3.33 16.49 -6.24
C TYR A 307 -2.99 16.86 -4.79
N VAL A 308 -2.03 16.16 -4.18
CA VAL A 308 -1.57 16.41 -2.80
C VAL A 308 -0.06 16.65 -2.72
N GLY A 309 0.54 17.14 -3.81
CA GLY A 309 1.97 17.47 -3.85
C GLY A 309 2.87 16.29 -4.25
N GLY A 310 2.32 15.28 -4.94
CA GLY A 310 3.04 14.10 -5.41
C GLY A 310 3.07 12.97 -4.39
N ILE A 311 3.76 11.88 -4.74
CA ILE A 311 3.86 10.65 -3.93
C ILE A 311 4.49 10.88 -2.55
N GLY A 312 5.37 11.88 -2.40
CA GLY A 312 5.94 12.29 -1.11
C GLY A 312 4.94 12.90 -0.13
N GLY A 313 3.70 13.21 -0.59
CA GLY A 313 2.59 13.68 0.22
C GLY A 313 1.56 12.59 0.58
N VAL A 314 1.76 11.34 0.12
CA VAL A 314 0.79 10.24 0.29
C VAL A 314 1.29 9.24 1.32
N GLY A 315 0.49 8.98 2.35
CA GLY A 315 0.64 7.81 3.22
C GLY A 315 -0.08 6.61 2.62
N SER A 316 0.41 5.41 2.88
CA SER A 316 -0.21 4.15 2.47
C SER A 316 -0.47 3.28 3.69
N ALA A 317 -1.68 2.73 3.78
CA ALA A 317 -2.05 1.71 4.74
C ALA A 317 -2.22 0.38 4.01
N ASN A 318 -1.35 -0.59 4.30
CA ASN A 318 -1.53 -1.96 3.82
C ASN A 318 -2.23 -2.74 4.93
N ILE A 319 -3.45 -3.18 4.70
CA ILE A 319 -4.31 -3.72 5.75
C ILE A 319 -4.95 -5.06 5.39
N SER A 320 -5.24 -5.81 6.42
CA SER A 320 -6.21 -6.90 6.43
C SER A 320 -7.37 -6.53 7.37
N PHE A 321 -8.24 -7.48 7.69
CA PHE A 321 -9.29 -7.25 8.68
C PHE A 321 -8.79 -7.14 10.12
N SER A 322 -7.54 -7.58 10.41
CA SER A 322 -7.02 -7.67 11.78
C SER A 322 -5.61 -7.12 11.96
N GLN A 323 -4.90 -6.82 10.88
CA GLN A 323 -3.51 -6.35 10.92
C GLN A 323 -3.30 -5.20 9.94
N GLY A 324 -2.27 -4.38 10.18
CA GLY A 324 -1.92 -3.27 9.29
C GLY A 324 -0.44 -2.99 9.27
N MET A 325 0.06 -2.57 8.10
CA MET A 325 1.41 -2.04 7.90
C MET A 325 1.27 -0.67 7.23
N PHE A 326 1.79 0.35 7.87
CA PHE A 326 1.64 1.75 7.48
C PHE A 326 2.98 2.29 7.02
N GLU A 327 3.01 2.94 5.86
CA GLU A 327 4.25 3.37 5.22
C GLU A 327 4.06 4.65 4.40
N ALA A 328 5.17 5.35 4.10
CA ALA A 328 5.17 6.42 3.10
C ALA A 328 4.98 5.86 1.69
N GLY A 329 4.29 6.58 0.82
CA GLY A 329 4.16 6.23 -0.60
C GLY A 329 5.46 6.38 -1.40
N GLY A 330 6.45 7.13 -0.89
CA GLY A 330 7.73 7.39 -1.56
C GLY A 330 8.79 6.33 -1.31
N GLY A 331 9.85 6.35 -2.15
CA GLY A 331 10.99 5.42 -2.05
C GLY A 331 12.07 5.86 -1.05
N THR A 332 13.19 5.13 -1.03
CA THR A 332 14.31 5.29 -0.08
C THR A 332 15.13 6.58 -0.26
N GLY A 333 14.93 7.32 -1.34
CA GLY A 333 15.60 8.61 -1.55
C GLY A 333 17.13 8.50 -1.64
N VAL A 334 17.68 7.42 -2.17
CA VAL A 334 19.12 7.15 -2.31
C VAL A 334 19.86 8.33 -2.94
N ARG A 335 19.29 8.97 -3.97
CA ARG A 335 19.86 10.16 -4.59
C ARG A 335 20.02 11.32 -3.58
N MET A 336 19.05 11.54 -2.69
CA MET A 336 19.15 12.59 -1.67
C MET A 336 20.28 12.30 -0.68
N MET A 337 20.48 11.02 -0.33
CA MET A 337 21.56 10.60 0.55
C MET A 337 22.92 10.84 -0.11
N ASN A 338 23.10 10.41 -1.35
CA ASN A 338 24.33 10.58 -2.13
C ASN A 338 24.69 12.07 -2.36
N GLU A 339 23.69 12.95 -2.43
CA GLU A 339 23.86 14.40 -2.57
C GLU A 339 23.95 15.14 -1.22
N ASN A 340 24.04 14.42 -0.10
CA ASN A 340 24.03 14.99 1.27
C ASN A 340 22.83 15.91 1.55
N ARG A 341 21.64 15.51 1.08
CA ARG A 341 20.38 16.26 1.26
C ARG A 341 19.37 15.51 2.13
N GLY A 342 19.75 14.40 2.74
CA GLY A 342 18.84 13.59 3.55
C GLY A 342 18.12 14.38 4.66
N GLY A 343 18.79 15.32 5.31
CA GLY A 343 18.19 16.17 6.34
C GLY A 343 17.04 17.08 5.86
N PHE A 344 16.88 17.24 4.54
CA PHE A 344 15.79 17.98 3.91
C PHE A 344 14.67 17.06 3.36
N ALA A 345 14.68 15.78 3.73
CA ALA A 345 13.61 14.86 3.39
C ALA A 345 12.30 15.25 4.09
N SER A 346 11.18 15.20 3.37
CA SER A 346 9.88 15.52 3.94
C SER A 346 9.37 14.40 4.84
N PRO A 347 8.98 14.68 6.11
CA PRO A 347 8.36 13.68 6.98
C PRO A 347 6.85 13.52 6.71
N VAL A 348 6.25 14.33 5.84
CA VAL A 348 4.79 14.42 5.65
C VAL A 348 4.15 13.06 5.38
N ALA A 349 4.71 12.28 4.45
CA ALA A 349 4.14 10.99 4.08
C ALA A 349 4.17 9.97 5.24
N VAL A 350 5.26 9.90 6.00
CA VAL A 350 5.36 8.98 7.15
C VAL A 350 4.51 9.46 8.33
N VAL A 351 4.35 10.77 8.51
CA VAL A 351 3.46 11.33 9.53
C VAL A 351 1.99 11.07 9.17
N LYS A 352 1.62 11.16 7.89
CA LYS A 352 0.29 10.70 7.42
C LYS A 352 0.09 9.20 7.67
N ALA A 353 1.11 8.37 7.37
CA ALA A 353 1.04 6.94 7.67
C ALA A 353 0.90 6.67 9.19
N THR A 354 1.56 7.47 10.03
CA THR A 354 1.39 7.42 11.49
C THR A 354 -0.05 7.78 11.90
N ALA A 355 -0.64 8.80 11.28
CA ALA A 355 -2.04 9.17 11.52
C ALA A 355 -2.99 8.03 11.14
N GLU A 356 -2.79 7.39 9.98
CA GLU A 356 -3.58 6.24 9.55
C GLU A 356 -3.43 5.04 10.52
N LEU A 357 -2.21 4.76 11.01
CA LEU A 357 -1.98 3.74 12.02
C LEU A 357 -2.77 4.03 13.30
N LEU A 358 -2.69 5.27 13.81
CA LEU A 358 -3.37 5.66 15.04
C LEU A 358 -4.90 5.56 14.89
N GLY A 359 -5.45 5.98 13.76
CA GLY A 359 -6.86 5.78 13.45
C GLY A 359 -7.25 4.31 13.40
N PHE A 360 -6.45 3.46 12.74
CA PHE A 360 -6.70 2.02 12.62
C PHE A 360 -6.73 1.30 13.97
N ILE A 361 -5.93 1.74 14.94
CA ILE A 361 -5.92 1.16 16.30
C ILE A 361 -6.86 1.89 17.28
N GLY A 362 -7.77 2.73 16.77
CA GLY A 362 -8.85 3.36 17.54
C GLY A 362 -8.57 4.75 18.11
N TYR A 363 -7.41 5.36 17.83
CA TYR A 363 -7.08 6.72 18.28
C TYR A 363 -7.47 7.77 17.22
N MET A 364 -8.76 7.83 16.88
CA MET A 364 -9.29 8.71 15.82
C MET A 364 -9.00 10.19 16.05
N GLU A 365 -9.03 10.65 17.31
CA GLU A 365 -8.71 12.06 17.64
C GLU A 365 -7.25 12.39 17.35
N TYR A 366 -6.31 11.48 17.65
CA TYR A 366 -4.91 11.69 17.30
C TYR A 366 -4.70 11.70 15.78
N GLN A 367 -5.38 10.83 15.02
CA GLN A 367 -5.38 10.88 13.57
C GLN A 367 -5.80 12.26 13.06
N LYS A 368 -6.95 12.75 13.52
CA LYS A 368 -7.49 14.05 13.14
C LYS A 368 -6.55 15.20 13.48
N ASN A 369 -5.98 15.18 14.68
CA ASN A 369 -5.06 16.23 15.13
C ASN A 369 -3.76 16.27 14.31
N ILE A 370 -3.20 15.09 13.96
CA ILE A 370 -2.02 15.01 13.09
C ILE A 370 -2.34 15.56 11.70
N LEU A 371 -3.46 15.21 11.10
CA LEU A 371 -3.85 15.71 9.78
C LEU A 371 -4.04 17.22 9.79
N ALA A 372 -4.70 17.77 10.81
CA ALA A 372 -4.83 19.22 10.98
C ALA A 372 -3.47 19.93 11.15
N ALA A 373 -2.55 19.35 11.94
CA ALA A 373 -1.21 19.90 12.11
C ALA A 373 -0.39 19.88 10.80
N LEU A 374 -0.59 18.88 9.95
CA LEU A 374 0.03 18.82 8.62
C LEU A 374 -0.53 19.88 7.65
N ASP A 375 -1.83 20.16 7.73
CA ASP A 375 -2.44 21.27 6.96
C ASP A 375 -1.85 22.62 7.41
N GLU A 376 -1.68 22.83 8.72
CA GLU A 376 -1.02 24.04 9.26
C GLU A 376 0.46 24.11 8.86
N LEU A 377 1.20 23.01 8.84
CA LEU A 377 2.59 22.95 8.35
C LEU A 377 2.68 23.40 6.88
N THR A 378 1.72 22.95 6.07
CA THR A 378 1.62 23.32 4.65
C THR A 378 1.30 24.80 4.49
N ALA A 379 0.30 25.30 5.21
CA ALA A 379 -0.08 26.72 5.18
C ALA A 379 1.06 27.65 5.65
N ALA A 380 1.90 27.19 6.58
CA ALA A 380 3.07 27.91 7.05
C ALA A 380 4.29 27.86 6.09
N ASN A 381 4.18 27.13 4.96
CA ASN A 381 5.29 26.86 4.03
C ASN A 381 6.51 26.18 4.70
N LEU A 382 6.28 25.31 5.67
CA LEU A 382 7.30 24.59 6.42
C LEU A 382 7.45 23.14 5.99
N VAL A 383 6.94 22.76 4.81
CA VAL A 383 7.11 21.42 4.23
C VAL A 383 8.50 21.31 3.59
N PRO A 384 9.35 20.38 4.03
CA PRO A 384 10.63 20.14 3.38
C PRO A 384 10.43 19.69 1.91
N ASN A 385 11.24 20.26 1.02
CA ASN A 385 11.16 20.00 -0.43
C ASN A 385 12.42 19.33 -1.01
N GLY A 386 13.32 18.88 -0.15
CA GLY A 386 14.58 18.26 -0.55
C GLY A 386 15.69 19.23 -0.98
N GLY A 387 15.44 20.54 -0.99
CA GLY A 387 16.42 21.57 -1.36
C GLY A 387 17.33 21.95 -0.21
N ARG A 388 18.65 22.15 -0.46
CA ARG A 388 19.68 22.45 0.57
C ARG A 388 19.44 23.72 1.40
N ASN A 389 18.69 24.67 0.88
CA ASN A 389 18.37 25.94 1.57
C ASN A 389 16.92 25.98 2.05
N GLY A 390 16.25 24.82 2.06
CA GLY A 390 14.86 24.68 2.49
C GLY A 390 14.71 24.34 3.97
N VAL A 391 13.48 24.11 4.36
CA VAL A 391 13.12 23.61 5.70
C VAL A 391 13.68 22.19 5.87
N THR A 392 14.22 21.88 7.04
CA THR A 392 14.71 20.55 7.37
C THR A 392 13.59 19.66 7.90
N CYS A 393 13.82 18.32 7.85
CA CYS A 393 12.94 17.34 8.48
C CYS A 393 12.74 17.63 9.98
N GLU A 394 13.81 18.03 10.67
CA GLU A 394 13.79 18.35 12.10
C GLU A 394 12.92 19.57 12.39
N GLN A 395 13.09 20.68 11.66
CA GLN A 395 12.28 21.88 11.80
C GLN A 395 10.78 21.62 11.59
N ALA A 396 10.46 20.84 10.55
CA ALA A 396 9.08 20.41 10.30
C ALA A 396 8.52 19.56 11.46
N THR A 397 9.35 18.66 12.00
CA THR A 397 8.97 17.80 13.13
C THR A 397 8.72 18.61 14.40
N GLU A 398 9.58 19.57 14.72
CA GLU A 398 9.43 20.47 15.86
C GLU A 398 8.14 21.28 15.78
N PHE A 399 7.82 21.83 14.60
CA PHE A 399 6.56 22.52 14.37
C PHE A 399 5.35 21.62 14.65
N LEU A 400 5.36 20.39 14.10
CA LEU A 400 4.28 19.44 14.32
C LEU A 400 4.11 19.08 15.79
N LEU A 401 5.20 18.84 16.53
CA LEU A 401 5.15 18.55 17.97
C LEU A 401 4.56 19.72 18.78
N GLN A 402 4.92 20.96 18.45
CA GLN A 402 4.35 22.16 19.09
C GLN A 402 2.83 22.26 18.87
N LYS A 403 2.33 21.84 17.69
CA LYS A 403 0.90 21.84 17.39
C LYS A 403 0.15 20.71 18.10
N LEU A 404 0.78 19.56 18.23
CA LEU A 404 0.19 18.36 18.87
C LEU A 404 0.28 18.35 20.40
N SER A 405 1.07 19.26 21.01
CA SER A 405 1.20 19.40 22.45
C SER A 405 0.14 20.33 23.09
N LYS A 406 -0.76 20.88 22.28
CA LYS A 406 -1.87 21.74 22.71
C LYS A 406 -3.15 20.93 22.86
#